data_dbc4359e31c1dc778bed6cef1db52b01
#
_entry.id   dbc4359e31c1dc778bed6cef1db52b01
#
_cell.length_a   1.000
_cell.length_b   1.000
_cell.length_c   1.000
_cell.angle_alpha   90.00
_cell.angle_beta   90.00
_cell.angle_gamma   90.00
#
_symmetry.space_group_name_H-M   'P 1'
#
loop_
_entity.id
_entity.type
_entity.pdbx_description
1 polymer ?
#
loop_
_entity_poly.entity_id
_entity_poly.type
_entity_poly.pdbx_seq_one_letter_code
_entity_poly.pdbx_strand_id
1 'polypeptide(L)'
;GAFDKDMLKKFLVDYSKMNTAQMPAQYAEYYESMYKFWSFLEKQLVQTRLAEKYQALVSKSLFSNPVEAQDAFNARADQSDMLLAAIPYSSIVDSTVTITDADLKAAYDKKKEQFKQYVETRNIKFIDVQVTASPEDRDAIQQEVMEYTEQLAGTPGDYSTLVRAAGSEVPYIDLYYTSKALPTDVAARLDSVSVGGVYGPYYNATDNTINSFKKLATASMADSIQYRQIQVVAEDAAKTKTLADSIYTAIKGGADFAEIAKKYGQTGEATWISSANYEGAQLDGDNLKYVNTITTLGKNEMTNLNLAQANIIVQVMDKKAVKDKYKVAVIKRPVEFSKETYSKAYNEFSQFIASNPPL
;
A
#
# COMPACT_ATOMS: atom_id res chain seq x y z
N GLY A 1 8.90 -18.75 19.07
CA GLY A 1 9.62 -19.94 19.47
C GLY A 1 11.09 -19.80 19.16
N ALA A 2 11.97 -20.44 19.93
CA ALA A 2 13.41 -20.43 19.66
C ALA A 2 13.70 -21.19 18.37
N PHE A 3 14.65 -20.68 17.58
CA PHE A 3 15.10 -21.33 16.34
C PHE A 3 15.80 -22.65 16.64
N ASP A 4 15.26 -23.75 16.14
CA ASP A 4 15.79 -25.10 16.34
C ASP A 4 16.81 -25.45 15.22
N LYS A 5 18.10 -25.35 15.56
CA LYS A 5 19.21 -25.68 14.64
C LYS A 5 19.24 -27.16 14.27
N ASP A 6 18.84 -28.03 15.17
CA ASP A 6 18.96 -29.47 14.96
C ASP A 6 17.83 -29.96 14.04
N MET A 7 16.66 -29.36 14.16
CA MET A 7 15.55 -29.59 13.22
C MET A 7 15.90 -29.15 11.80
N LEU A 8 16.54 -27.97 11.64
CA LEU A 8 17.00 -27.50 10.33
C LEU A 8 18.10 -28.39 9.75
N LYS A 9 19.09 -28.80 10.55
CA LYS A 9 20.14 -29.72 10.12
C LYS A 9 19.58 -31.08 9.68
N LYS A 10 18.65 -31.62 10.46
CA LYS A 10 17.97 -32.88 10.15
C LYS A 10 17.22 -32.76 8.82
N PHE A 11 16.44 -31.66 8.64
CA PHE A 11 15.74 -31.41 7.38
C PHE A 11 16.68 -31.36 6.17
N LEU A 12 17.79 -30.62 6.27
CA LEU A 12 18.77 -30.53 5.18
C LEU A 12 19.47 -31.86 4.86
N VAL A 13 19.79 -32.66 5.90
CA VAL A 13 20.37 -33.97 5.73
C VAL A 13 19.39 -34.98 5.12
N ASP A 14 18.14 -34.96 5.60
CA ASP A 14 17.07 -35.81 5.08
C ASP A 14 16.77 -35.47 3.62
N TYR A 15 16.75 -34.17 3.30
CA TYR A 15 16.57 -33.67 1.93
C TYR A 15 17.73 -34.12 1.01
N SER A 16 18.99 -33.97 1.45
CA SER A 16 20.16 -34.36 0.62
C SER A 16 20.22 -35.87 0.30
N LYS A 17 19.52 -36.69 1.10
CA LYS A 17 19.39 -38.15 0.90
C LYS A 17 18.15 -38.56 0.12
N MET A 18 17.22 -37.60 -0.14
CA MET A 18 15.99 -37.86 -0.87
C MET A 18 16.26 -38.11 -2.35
N ASN A 19 15.81 -39.25 -2.85
CA ASN A 19 15.84 -39.52 -4.28
C ASN A 19 14.55 -39.03 -4.94
N THR A 20 14.57 -37.78 -5.39
CA THR A 20 13.41 -37.16 -6.04
C THR A 20 12.97 -37.84 -7.33
N ALA A 21 13.86 -38.62 -7.97
CA ALA A 21 13.54 -39.35 -9.20
C ALA A 21 12.56 -40.54 -8.99
N GLN A 22 12.34 -40.95 -7.74
CA GLN A 22 11.40 -42.03 -7.39
C GLN A 22 10.08 -41.53 -6.82
N MET A 23 9.87 -40.22 -6.76
CA MET A 23 8.64 -39.59 -6.24
C MET A 23 7.63 -39.25 -7.34
N PRO A 24 6.33 -39.23 -7.02
CA PRO A 24 5.34 -38.63 -7.92
C PRO A 24 5.72 -37.19 -8.30
N ALA A 25 5.56 -36.84 -9.57
CA ALA A 25 6.07 -35.58 -10.16
C ALA A 25 5.71 -34.34 -9.35
N GLN A 26 4.47 -34.21 -8.84
CA GLN A 26 4.01 -33.09 -8.05
C GLN A 26 4.76 -32.91 -6.71
N TYR A 27 5.19 -34.00 -6.08
CA TYR A 27 5.99 -33.95 -4.85
C TYR A 27 7.45 -33.64 -5.14
N ALA A 28 8.01 -34.19 -6.24
CA ALA A 28 9.36 -33.88 -6.67
C ALA A 28 9.52 -32.39 -6.98
N GLU A 29 8.57 -31.79 -7.71
CA GLU A 29 8.56 -30.35 -8.04
C GLU A 29 8.44 -29.47 -6.78
N TYR A 30 7.59 -29.85 -5.84
CA TYR A 30 7.46 -29.13 -4.56
C TYR A 30 8.77 -29.13 -3.77
N TYR A 31 9.41 -30.28 -3.61
CA TYR A 31 10.67 -30.41 -2.87
C TYR A 31 11.83 -29.69 -3.57
N GLU A 32 11.90 -29.74 -4.90
CA GLU A 32 12.90 -29.02 -5.68
C GLU A 32 12.73 -27.49 -5.57
N SER A 33 11.49 -27.01 -5.62
CA SER A 33 11.15 -25.61 -5.40
C SER A 33 11.54 -25.15 -4.00
N MET A 34 11.24 -25.96 -2.97
CA MET A 34 11.60 -25.67 -1.60
C MET A 34 13.13 -25.61 -1.40
N TYR A 35 13.88 -26.50 -2.04
CA TYR A 35 15.35 -26.46 -1.98
C TYR A 35 15.94 -25.23 -2.66
N LYS A 36 15.43 -24.85 -3.82
CA LYS A 36 15.84 -23.61 -4.51
C LYS A 36 15.57 -22.39 -3.64
N PHE A 37 14.41 -22.35 -2.98
CA PHE A 37 14.04 -21.28 -2.05
C PHE A 37 15.00 -21.23 -0.84
N TRP A 38 15.30 -22.36 -0.21
CA TRP A 38 16.24 -22.43 0.92
C TRP A 38 17.66 -22.03 0.52
N SER A 39 18.13 -22.50 -0.64
CA SER A 39 19.45 -22.11 -1.16
C SER A 39 19.55 -20.62 -1.45
N PHE A 40 18.46 -20.02 -1.91
CA PHE A 40 18.35 -18.56 -2.09
C PHE A 40 18.41 -17.84 -0.74
N LEU A 41 17.62 -18.28 0.26
CA LEU A 41 17.61 -17.70 1.60
C LEU A 41 18.97 -17.81 2.28
N GLU A 42 19.68 -18.93 2.16
CA GLU A 42 21.01 -19.12 2.71
C GLU A 42 22.00 -18.08 2.14
N LYS A 43 22.01 -17.90 0.81
CA LYS A 43 22.84 -16.88 0.16
C LYS A 43 22.48 -15.47 0.62
N GLN A 44 21.20 -15.15 0.70
CA GLN A 44 20.69 -13.87 1.20
C GLN A 44 21.16 -13.65 2.65
N LEU A 45 21.05 -14.65 3.51
CA LEU A 45 21.45 -14.56 4.91
C LEU A 45 22.93 -14.30 5.05
N VAL A 46 23.77 -14.99 4.26
CA VAL A 46 25.23 -14.76 4.23
C VAL A 46 25.54 -13.32 3.83
N GLN A 47 24.91 -12.81 2.77
CA GLN A 47 25.11 -11.42 2.32
C GLN A 47 24.66 -10.42 3.38
N THR A 48 23.51 -10.62 3.99
CA THR A 48 23.00 -9.76 5.07
C THR A 48 23.96 -9.73 6.26
N ARG A 49 24.45 -10.91 6.69
CA ARG A 49 25.42 -10.99 7.79
C ARG A 49 26.77 -10.36 7.47
N LEU A 50 27.22 -10.44 6.24
CA LEU A 50 28.43 -9.74 5.81
C LEU A 50 28.22 -8.23 5.82
N ALA A 51 27.09 -7.75 5.32
CA ALA A 51 26.74 -6.33 5.35
C ALA A 51 26.64 -5.80 6.80
N GLU A 52 25.96 -6.53 7.69
CA GLU A 52 25.88 -6.17 9.12
C GLU A 52 27.26 -6.11 9.79
N LYS A 53 28.12 -7.07 9.52
CA LYS A 53 29.51 -7.07 10.04
C LYS A 53 30.30 -5.90 9.51
N TYR A 54 30.17 -5.59 8.22
CA TYR A 54 30.85 -4.44 7.62
C TYR A 54 30.35 -3.13 8.23
N GLN A 55 29.04 -2.95 8.35
CA GLN A 55 28.45 -1.77 8.99
C GLN A 55 28.89 -1.63 10.45
N ALA A 56 28.89 -2.75 11.19
CA ALA A 56 29.36 -2.74 12.58
C ALA A 56 30.85 -2.37 12.68
N LEU A 57 31.68 -2.81 11.73
CA LEU A 57 33.10 -2.49 11.67
C LEU A 57 33.31 -0.99 11.37
N VAL A 58 32.61 -0.44 10.39
CA VAL A 58 32.65 0.98 10.06
C VAL A 58 32.12 1.83 11.21
N SER A 59 30.96 1.47 11.80
CA SER A 59 30.38 2.21 12.93
C SER A 59 31.28 2.21 14.15
N LYS A 60 31.95 1.08 14.44
CA LYS A 60 32.88 0.95 15.57
C LYS A 60 34.24 1.59 15.31
N SER A 61 34.58 1.88 14.05
CA SER A 61 35.77 2.66 13.73
C SER A 61 35.58 4.17 13.93
N LEU A 62 34.33 4.61 13.99
CA LEU A 62 33.93 5.98 14.24
C LEU A 62 33.74 6.13 15.78
N PHE A 63 34.78 6.40 16.49
CA PHE A 63 34.69 6.70 17.92
C PHE A 63 35.12 8.13 18.16
N SER A 64 34.38 8.82 19.00
CA SER A 64 34.75 10.14 19.49
C SER A 64 35.53 9.98 20.81
N ASN A 65 36.53 10.81 20.97
CA ASN A 65 37.26 10.93 22.22
C ASN A 65 36.94 12.27 22.93
N PRO A 66 37.26 12.44 24.22
CA PRO A 66 36.93 13.67 24.93
C PRO A 66 37.53 14.94 24.30
N VAL A 67 38.69 14.83 23.64
CA VAL A 67 39.33 15.96 22.97
C VAL A 67 38.54 16.40 21.75
N GLU A 68 38.16 15.47 20.90
CA GLU A 68 37.30 15.75 19.74
C GLU A 68 35.92 16.29 20.12
N ALA A 69 35.34 15.76 21.22
CA ALA A 69 34.08 16.27 21.75
C ALA A 69 34.22 17.72 22.25
N GLN A 70 35.33 18.04 22.93
CA GLN A 70 35.61 19.39 23.37
C GLN A 70 35.85 20.35 22.20
N ASP A 71 36.63 19.92 21.20
CA ASP A 71 36.88 20.71 19.99
C ASP A 71 35.60 20.97 19.22
N ALA A 72 34.73 19.97 19.06
CA ALA A 72 33.43 20.12 18.43
C ALA A 72 32.50 21.07 19.20
N PHE A 73 32.55 21.05 20.53
CA PHE A 73 31.81 21.98 21.37
C PHE A 73 32.34 23.41 21.19
N ASN A 74 33.66 23.60 21.29
CA ASN A 74 34.29 24.91 21.09
C ASN A 74 33.98 25.49 19.71
N ALA A 75 34.10 24.68 18.63
CA ALA A 75 33.80 25.09 17.29
C ALA A 75 32.35 25.56 17.08
N ARG A 76 31.41 25.09 17.92
CA ARG A 76 30.03 25.56 17.93
C ARG A 76 29.78 26.79 18.78
N ALA A 77 30.56 26.93 19.85
CA ALA A 77 30.41 28.01 20.82
C ALA A 77 31.23 29.26 20.43
N ASP A 78 32.32 29.06 19.69
CA ASP A 78 33.18 30.16 19.25
C ASP A 78 32.44 30.99 18.19
N GLN A 79 32.46 32.29 18.40
CA GLN A 79 31.95 33.30 17.45
C GLN A 79 33.12 34.15 16.99
N SER A 80 33.11 34.42 15.68
CA SER A 80 34.12 35.29 15.06
C SER A 80 33.43 36.34 14.22
N ASP A 81 33.87 37.57 14.38
CA ASP A 81 33.47 38.63 13.45
C ASP A 81 34.36 38.56 12.22
N MET A 82 33.77 38.46 11.06
CA MET A 82 34.52 38.44 9.81
C MET A 82 33.95 39.43 8.79
N LEU A 83 34.86 40.05 8.07
CA LEU A 83 34.49 40.84 6.89
C LEU A 83 34.67 39.98 5.65
N LEU A 84 33.57 39.75 4.95
CA LEU A 84 33.52 38.91 3.74
C LEU A 84 33.44 39.81 2.50
N ALA A 85 34.40 39.66 1.60
CA ALA A 85 34.29 40.21 0.26
C ALA A 85 34.22 39.07 -0.75
N ALA A 86 33.18 39.07 -1.61
CA ALA A 86 32.97 38.04 -2.62
C ALA A 86 33.02 38.66 -4.01
N ILE A 87 33.83 38.08 -4.86
CA ILE A 87 33.83 38.39 -6.30
C ILE A 87 33.20 37.21 -7.01
N PRO A 88 31.97 37.35 -7.53
CA PRO A 88 31.32 36.24 -8.25
C PRO A 88 32.02 35.92 -9.54
N TYR A 89 32.18 34.66 -9.89
CA TYR A 89 32.74 34.26 -11.19
C TYR A 89 31.96 34.82 -12.36
N SER A 90 30.69 35.10 -12.22
CA SER A 90 29.86 35.77 -13.25
C SER A 90 30.28 37.19 -13.58
N SER A 91 31.16 37.84 -12.77
CA SER A 91 31.75 39.13 -13.09
C SER A 91 32.89 39.05 -14.11
N ILE A 92 33.37 37.84 -14.41
CA ILE A 92 34.40 37.60 -15.41
C ILE A 92 33.69 37.16 -16.68
N VAL A 93 33.86 37.89 -17.75
CA VAL A 93 33.23 37.58 -19.04
C VAL A 93 33.94 36.37 -19.66
N ASP A 94 33.19 35.33 -20.00
CA ASP A 94 33.71 34.05 -20.53
C ASP A 94 34.63 34.24 -21.74
N SER A 95 34.35 35.23 -22.57
CA SER A 95 35.19 35.56 -23.74
C SER A 95 36.60 36.03 -23.40
N THR A 96 36.86 36.39 -22.13
CA THR A 96 38.21 36.82 -21.69
C THR A 96 39.06 35.64 -21.21
N VAL A 97 38.44 34.46 -21.04
CA VAL A 97 39.13 33.24 -20.59
C VAL A 97 39.45 32.36 -21.77
N THR A 98 40.72 32.23 -22.09
CA THR A 98 41.18 31.33 -23.15
C THR A 98 41.51 29.97 -22.56
N ILE A 99 40.79 28.95 -22.98
CA ILE A 99 41.03 27.56 -22.58
C ILE A 99 41.80 26.87 -23.70
N THR A 100 42.95 26.31 -23.38
CA THR A 100 43.77 25.56 -24.34
C THR A 100 43.49 24.07 -24.25
N ASP A 101 43.85 23.32 -25.31
CA ASP A 101 43.75 21.83 -25.28
C ASP A 101 44.61 21.22 -24.17
N ALA A 102 45.69 21.89 -23.78
CA ALA A 102 46.53 21.48 -22.66
C ALA A 102 45.77 21.58 -21.32
N ASP A 103 45.00 22.64 -21.10
CA ASP A 103 44.18 22.85 -19.93
C ASP A 103 43.06 21.80 -19.86
N LEU A 104 42.39 21.52 -20.98
CA LEU A 104 41.38 20.49 -21.09
C LEU A 104 41.95 19.11 -20.74
N LYS A 105 43.14 18.78 -21.28
CA LYS A 105 43.83 17.54 -21.04
C LYS A 105 44.21 17.40 -19.55
N ALA A 106 44.76 18.44 -18.97
CA ALA A 106 45.13 18.45 -17.53
C ALA A 106 43.89 18.26 -16.63
N ALA A 107 42.78 18.92 -16.95
CA ALA A 107 41.53 18.76 -16.22
C ALA A 107 40.93 17.35 -16.38
N TYR A 108 41.01 16.80 -17.62
CA TYR A 108 40.58 15.41 -17.87
C TYR A 108 41.43 14.42 -17.07
N ASP A 109 42.74 14.50 -17.13
CA ASP A 109 43.63 13.57 -16.44
C ASP A 109 43.45 13.60 -14.94
N LYS A 110 43.10 14.75 -14.36
CA LYS A 110 42.77 14.89 -12.93
C LYS A 110 41.46 14.22 -12.55
N LYS A 111 40.48 14.17 -13.46
CA LYS A 111 39.11 13.72 -13.17
C LYS A 111 38.74 12.39 -13.85
N LYS A 112 39.59 11.83 -14.71
CA LYS A 112 39.26 10.64 -15.55
C LYS A 112 38.77 9.44 -14.77
N GLU A 113 39.28 9.21 -13.54
CA GLU A 113 38.88 8.08 -12.71
C GLU A 113 37.43 8.22 -12.22
N GLN A 114 36.91 9.46 -12.08
CA GLN A 114 35.52 9.72 -11.72
C GLN A 114 34.54 9.36 -12.85
N PHE A 115 35.02 9.38 -14.12
CA PHE A 115 34.23 9.10 -15.32
C PHE A 115 34.50 7.72 -15.91
N LYS A 116 35.26 6.88 -15.20
CA LYS A 116 35.58 5.54 -15.68
C LYS A 116 34.32 4.69 -15.73
N GLN A 117 34.00 4.20 -16.90
CA GLN A 117 32.88 3.29 -17.11
C GLN A 117 33.37 1.85 -16.92
N TYR A 118 32.74 1.15 -15.98
CA TYR A 118 33.04 -0.26 -15.66
C TYR A 118 32.14 -1.24 -16.42
N VAL A 119 31.09 -0.73 -17.06
CA VAL A 119 30.12 -1.51 -17.82
C VAL A 119 30.04 -0.94 -19.23
N GLU A 120 29.98 -1.83 -20.22
CA GLU A 120 29.77 -1.42 -21.61
C GLU A 120 28.42 -0.67 -21.72
N THR A 121 28.46 0.56 -22.25
CA THR A 121 27.29 1.37 -22.49
C THR A 121 27.17 1.70 -23.96
N ARG A 122 25.94 1.94 -24.40
CA ARG A 122 25.64 2.36 -25.78
C ARG A 122 24.77 3.57 -25.76
N ASN A 123 25.11 4.54 -26.61
CA ASN A 123 24.22 5.66 -26.86
C ASN A 123 23.17 5.22 -27.87
N ILE A 124 21.91 5.30 -27.43
CA ILE A 124 20.76 5.02 -28.29
C ILE A 124 19.96 6.30 -28.49
N LYS A 125 19.42 6.46 -29.67
CA LYS A 125 18.36 7.42 -29.93
C LYS A 125 17.05 6.65 -30.07
N PHE A 126 16.00 7.17 -29.49
CA PHE A 126 14.67 6.56 -29.59
C PHE A 126 13.62 7.66 -29.73
N ILE A 127 12.48 7.27 -30.28
CA ILE A 127 11.29 8.11 -30.35
C ILE A 127 10.25 7.44 -29.49
N ASP A 128 9.65 8.21 -28.59
CA ASP A 128 8.52 7.80 -27.77
C ASP A 128 7.27 8.52 -28.27
N VAL A 129 6.24 7.75 -28.60
CA VAL A 129 4.95 8.29 -29.06
C VAL A 129 3.91 7.96 -28.02
N GLN A 130 3.51 8.96 -27.26
CA GLN A 130 2.47 8.80 -26.24
C GLN A 130 1.09 8.85 -26.89
N VAL A 131 0.37 7.73 -26.81
CA VAL A 131 -1.02 7.66 -27.26
C VAL A 131 -1.94 8.10 -26.12
N THR A 132 -2.74 9.13 -26.35
CA THR A 132 -3.72 9.66 -25.41
C THR A 132 -5.13 9.44 -25.96
N ALA A 133 -6.11 9.37 -25.05
CA ALA A 133 -7.52 9.25 -25.45
C ALA A 133 -7.96 10.43 -26.30
N SER A 134 -8.67 10.14 -27.38
CA SER A 134 -9.29 11.13 -28.25
C SER A 134 -10.52 11.79 -27.58
N PRO A 135 -11.02 12.91 -28.11
CA PRO A 135 -12.31 13.45 -27.68
C PRO A 135 -13.45 12.44 -27.82
N GLU A 136 -13.45 11.66 -28.90
CA GLU A 136 -14.44 10.63 -29.17
C GLU A 136 -14.38 9.49 -28.12
N ASP A 137 -13.19 9.09 -27.72
CA ASP A 137 -12.99 8.12 -26.63
C ASP A 137 -13.59 8.64 -25.32
N ARG A 138 -13.33 9.90 -25.01
CA ARG A 138 -13.87 10.54 -23.81
C ARG A 138 -15.38 10.62 -23.83
N ASP A 139 -15.95 11.01 -24.96
CA ASP A 139 -17.41 11.11 -25.12
C ASP A 139 -18.08 9.74 -24.99
N ALA A 140 -17.48 8.69 -25.56
CA ALA A 140 -17.96 7.32 -25.42
C ALA A 140 -17.97 6.86 -23.96
N ILE A 141 -16.86 7.07 -23.22
CA ILE A 141 -16.77 6.73 -21.80
C ILE A 141 -17.75 7.56 -20.98
N GLN A 142 -17.94 8.84 -21.33
CA GLN A 142 -18.90 9.70 -20.63
C GLN A 142 -20.34 9.19 -20.79
N GLN A 143 -20.71 8.70 -21.97
CA GLN A 143 -22.00 8.09 -22.20
C GLN A 143 -22.20 6.80 -21.40
N GLU A 144 -21.20 5.91 -21.38
CA GLU A 144 -21.23 4.70 -20.56
C GLU A 144 -21.42 5.04 -19.08
N VAL A 145 -20.62 6.00 -18.55
CA VAL A 145 -20.74 6.41 -17.15
C VAL A 145 -22.10 7.07 -16.87
N MET A 146 -22.69 7.77 -17.82
CA MET A 146 -24.03 8.34 -17.68
C MET A 146 -25.09 7.25 -17.48
N GLU A 147 -25.05 6.19 -18.28
CA GLU A 147 -25.96 5.04 -18.14
C GLU A 147 -25.83 4.36 -16.76
N TYR A 148 -24.60 4.16 -16.29
CA TYR A 148 -24.36 3.62 -14.97
C TYR A 148 -24.74 4.61 -13.84
N THR A 149 -24.64 5.91 -14.09
CA THR A 149 -25.08 6.94 -13.14
C THR A 149 -26.61 6.92 -12.98
N GLU A 150 -27.35 6.70 -14.05
CA GLU A 150 -28.81 6.53 -14.00
C GLU A 150 -29.20 5.26 -13.22
N GLN A 151 -28.48 4.16 -13.44
CA GLN A 151 -28.68 2.93 -12.67
C GLN A 151 -28.33 3.14 -11.18
N LEU A 152 -27.28 3.92 -10.90
CA LEU A 152 -26.86 4.27 -9.54
C LEU A 152 -27.93 5.16 -8.85
N ALA A 153 -28.56 6.06 -9.58
CA ALA A 153 -29.66 6.91 -9.09
C ALA A 153 -30.87 6.06 -8.68
N GLY A 154 -31.16 4.98 -9.37
CA GLY A 154 -32.12 3.99 -8.95
C GLY A 154 -31.73 3.35 -7.61
N THR A 155 -32.41 2.27 -7.26
CA THR A 155 -32.05 1.45 -6.09
C THR A 155 -31.59 0.10 -6.59
N PRO A 156 -30.33 -0.05 -7.04
CA PRO A 156 -29.80 -1.34 -7.46
C PRO A 156 -29.80 -2.29 -6.27
N GLY A 157 -30.09 -3.56 -6.51
CA GLY A 157 -30.06 -4.58 -5.47
C GLY A 157 -28.67 -4.80 -4.88
N ASP A 158 -27.62 -4.51 -5.68
CA ASP A 158 -26.22 -4.67 -5.28
C ASP A 158 -25.33 -3.59 -5.91
N TYR A 159 -24.88 -2.66 -5.08
CA TYR A 159 -23.96 -1.58 -5.49
C TYR A 159 -22.58 -2.12 -5.88
N SER A 160 -22.10 -3.23 -5.27
CA SER A 160 -20.81 -3.80 -5.60
C SER A 160 -20.76 -4.32 -7.03
N THR A 161 -21.82 -5.02 -7.45
CA THR A 161 -21.94 -5.51 -8.83
C THR A 161 -22.06 -4.37 -9.83
N LEU A 162 -22.84 -3.33 -9.52
CA LEU A 162 -23.00 -2.16 -10.39
C LEU A 162 -21.70 -1.40 -10.59
N VAL A 163 -21.01 -1.07 -9.50
CA VAL A 163 -19.74 -0.32 -9.51
C VAL A 163 -18.65 -1.09 -10.25
N ARG A 164 -18.59 -2.40 -10.07
CA ARG A 164 -17.67 -3.27 -10.80
C ARG A 164 -18.00 -3.34 -12.30
N ALA A 165 -19.28 -3.47 -12.65
CA ALA A 165 -19.72 -3.51 -14.03
C ALA A 165 -19.43 -2.19 -14.77
N ALA A 166 -19.52 -1.06 -14.06
CA ALA A 166 -19.11 0.24 -14.57
C ALA A 166 -17.60 0.38 -14.80
N GLY A 167 -16.79 -0.60 -14.44
CA GLY A 167 -15.33 -0.55 -14.57
C GLY A 167 -14.68 0.50 -13.66
N SER A 168 -15.26 0.73 -12.49
CA SER A 168 -14.73 1.70 -11.53
C SER A 168 -13.40 1.25 -10.92
N GLU A 169 -12.43 2.16 -10.84
CA GLU A 169 -11.17 1.93 -10.11
C GLU A 169 -11.38 1.87 -8.59
N VAL A 170 -12.46 2.45 -8.09
CA VAL A 170 -12.81 2.45 -6.67
C VAL A 170 -13.87 1.37 -6.44
N PRO A 171 -13.53 0.28 -5.76
CA PRO A 171 -14.51 -0.75 -5.45
C PRO A 171 -15.53 -0.25 -4.42
N TYR A 172 -16.77 -0.68 -4.52
CA TYR A 172 -17.74 -0.45 -3.48
C TYR A 172 -17.55 -1.45 -2.34
N ILE A 173 -17.38 -0.92 -1.14
CA ILE A 173 -17.37 -1.71 0.11
C ILE A 173 -18.45 -1.12 1.02
N ASP A 174 -19.30 -1.97 1.58
CA ASP A 174 -20.41 -1.56 2.44
C ASP A 174 -19.91 -1.16 3.84
N LEU A 175 -19.17 -0.04 3.88
CA LEU A 175 -18.55 0.52 5.08
C LEU A 175 -18.76 2.03 5.14
N TYR A 176 -18.73 2.57 6.36
CA TYR A 176 -18.72 4.02 6.60
C TYR A 176 -17.28 4.54 6.61
N TYR A 177 -17.00 5.53 5.79
CA TYR A 177 -15.70 6.16 5.63
C TYR A 177 -15.69 7.60 6.14
N THR A 178 -14.57 8.04 6.69
CA THR A 178 -14.32 9.46 6.84
C THR A 178 -14.15 10.12 5.47
N SER A 179 -14.41 11.41 5.35
CA SER A 179 -14.21 12.15 4.09
C SER A 179 -12.78 12.04 3.57
N LYS A 180 -11.80 11.88 4.46
CA LYS A 180 -10.37 11.74 4.10
C LYS A 180 -10.02 10.42 3.41
N ALA A 181 -10.80 9.38 3.63
CA ALA A 181 -10.59 8.06 3.02
C ALA A 181 -11.28 7.93 1.65
N LEU A 182 -12.11 8.88 1.26
CA LEU A 182 -12.75 8.93 -0.04
C LEU A 182 -11.85 9.67 -1.07
N PRO A 183 -12.03 9.41 -2.38
CA PRO A 183 -11.37 10.20 -3.41
C PRO A 183 -11.58 11.70 -3.17
N THR A 184 -10.52 12.49 -3.30
CA THR A 184 -10.51 13.92 -2.91
C THR A 184 -11.59 14.73 -3.63
N ASP A 185 -11.84 14.43 -4.89
CA ASP A 185 -12.87 15.08 -5.71
C ASP A 185 -14.29 14.71 -5.26
N VAL A 186 -14.51 13.48 -4.80
CA VAL A 186 -15.77 13.02 -4.20
C VAL A 186 -15.96 13.68 -2.84
N ALA A 187 -14.92 13.66 -1.98
CA ALA A 187 -14.95 14.26 -0.66
C ALA A 187 -15.33 15.75 -0.69
N ALA A 188 -14.78 16.49 -1.66
CA ALA A 188 -15.07 17.92 -1.85
C ALA A 188 -16.54 18.22 -2.25
N ARG A 189 -17.27 17.20 -2.73
CA ARG A 189 -18.65 17.36 -3.23
C ARG A 189 -19.72 16.71 -2.32
N LEU A 190 -19.31 16.05 -1.24
CA LEU A 190 -20.22 15.34 -0.35
C LEU A 190 -21.32 16.23 0.23
N ASP A 191 -20.99 17.48 0.56
CA ASP A 191 -21.95 18.40 1.17
C ASP A 191 -22.96 18.99 0.18
N SER A 192 -22.66 18.89 -1.12
CA SER A 192 -23.57 19.33 -2.19
C SER A 192 -24.65 18.30 -2.54
N VAL A 193 -24.57 17.09 -1.94
CA VAL A 193 -25.47 15.96 -2.24
C VAL A 193 -26.20 15.53 -0.97
N SER A 194 -27.54 15.47 -1.03
CA SER A 194 -28.34 14.89 0.04
C SER A 194 -28.17 13.36 0.10
N VAL A 195 -28.50 12.74 1.24
CA VAL A 195 -28.55 11.26 1.36
C VAL A 195 -29.55 10.71 0.35
N GLY A 196 -29.16 9.69 -0.39
CA GLY A 196 -29.90 9.10 -1.50
C GLY A 196 -29.67 9.80 -2.85
N GLY A 197 -29.06 10.98 -2.85
CA GLY A 197 -28.77 11.74 -4.07
C GLY A 197 -27.53 11.25 -4.81
N VAL A 198 -27.47 11.56 -6.09
CA VAL A 198 -26.36 11.24 -7.00
C VAL A 198 -25.73 12.53 -7.51
N TYR A 199 -24.43 12.54 -7.68
CA TYR A 199 -23.66 13.60 -8.31
C TYR A 199 -22.87 13.06 -9.49
N GLY A 200 -22.92 13.77 -10.61
CA GLY A 200 -22.20 13.41 -11.83
C GLY A 200 -23.11 12.98 -12.98
N PRO A 201 -22.56 12.51 -14.10
CA PRO A 201 -21.13 12.34 -14.33
C PRO A 201 -20.37 13.68 -14.47
N TYR A 202 -19.10 13.71 -14.07
CA TYR A 202 -18.20 14.85 -14.24
C TYR A 202 -16.78 14.38 -14.57
N TYR A 203 -16.08 15.17 -15.37
CA TYR A 203 -14.68 14.91 -15.70
C TYR A 203 -13.75 15.52 -14.64
N ASN A 204 -12.81 14.71 -14.16
CA ASN A 204 -11.72 15.14 -13.28
C ASN A 204 -10.40 15.19 -14.07
N ALA A 205 -9.94 16.40 -14.36
CA ALA A 205 -8.71 16.60 -15.13
C ALA A 205 -7.42 16.23 -14.36
N THR A 206 -7.48 16.13 -13.04
CA THR A 206 -6.30 15.83 -12.21
C THR A 206 -5.80 14.41 -12.43
N ASP A 207 -6.70 13.47 -12.59
CA ASP A 207 -6.41 12.04 -12.75
C ASP A 207 -7.00 11.45 -14.05
N ASN A 208 -7.51 12.31 -14.92
CA ASN A 208 -8.08 11.92 -16.22
C ASN A 208 -9.18 10.86 -16.10
N THR A 209 -10.15 11.10 -15.21
CA THR A 209 -11.25 10.19 -14.95
C THR A 209 -12.61 10.84 -15.17
N ILE A 210 -13.63 10.04 -15.48
CA ILE A 210 -15.03 10.45 -15.46
C ILE A 210 -15.68 9.79 -14.25
N ASN A 211 -16.29 10.61 -13.40
CA ASN A 211 -16.72 10.20 -12.07
C ASN A 211 -18.20 10.48 -11.84
N SER A 212 -18.84 9.60 -11.11
CA SER A 212 -20.12 9.86 -10.44
C SER A 212 -20.17 9.15 -9.10
N PHE A 213 -21.02 9.62 -8.19
CA PHE A 213 -21.20 8.93 -6.92
C PHE A 213 -22.62 9.13 -6.37
N LYS A 214 -23.04 8.17 -5.55
CA LYS A 214 -24.28 8.24 -4.76
C LYS A 214 -23.93 8.27 -3.28
N LYS A 215 -24.47 9.25 -2.56
CA LYS A 215 -24.36 9.33 -1.10
C LYS A 215 -25.46 8.47 -0.47
N LEU A 216 -25.10 7.28 -0.02
CA LEU A 216 -26.05 6.30 0.50
C LEU A 216 -26.51 6.60 1.92
N ALA A 217 -25.57 7.01 2.78
CA ALA A 217 -25.86 7.33 4.17
C ALA A 217 -24.80 8.27 4.76
N THR A 218 -25.19 8.96 5.83
CA THR A 218 -24.27 9.70 6.71
C THR A 218 -24.57 9.29 8.15
N ALA A 219 -23.54 9.11 8.96
CA ALA A 219 -23.68 8.79 10.37
C ALA A 219 -22.52 9.42 11.16
N SER A 220 -22.85 9.96 12.34
CA SER A 220 -21.86 10.39 13.31
C SER A 220 -21.37 9.17 14.10
N MET A 221 -20.14 8.73 13.83
CA MET A 221 -19.55 7.50 14.39
C MET A 221 -18.22 7.79 15.05
N ALA A 222 -17.84 6.96 16.00
CA ALA A 222 -16.53 7.07 16.65
C ALA A 222 -15.40 6.81 15.64
N ASP A 223 -14.37 7.64 15.72
CA ASP A 223 -13.13 7.46 14.95
C ASP A 223 -12.19 6.42 15.62
N SER A 224 -12.23 6.36 16.95
CA SER A 224 -11.43 5.42 17.72
C SER A 224 -12.32 4.60 18.64
N ILE A 225 -12.13 3.29 18.64
CA ILE A 225 -12.95 2.32 19.38
C ILE A 225 -12.01 1.44 20.18
N GLN A 226 -12.24 1.36 21.49
CA GLN A 226 -11.58 0.39 22.35
C GLN A 226 -12.45 -0.84 22.44
N TYR A 227 -11.89 -1.98 22.15
CA TYR A 227 -12.59 -3.26 22.18
C TYR A 227 -11.69 -4.36 22.74
N ARG A 228 -12.31 -5.44 23.19
CA ARG A 228 -11.65 -6.69 23.54
C ARG A 228 -12.38 -7.85 22.89
N GLN A 229 -11.67 -8.95 22.70
CA GLN A 229 -12.24 -10.09 22.00
C GLN A 229 -11.75 -11.43 22.54
N ILE A 230 -12.54 -12.47 22.30
CA ILE A 230 -12.15 -13.88 22.46
C ILE A 230 -12.47 -14.58 21.15
N GLN A 231 -11.45 -15.13 20.51
CA GLN A 231 -11.62 -15.99 19.34
C GLN A 231 -11.86 -17.42 19.80
N VAL A 232 -12.92 -18.02 19.30
CA VAL A 232 -13.33 -19.38 19.62
C VAL A 232 -13.23 -20.23 18.36
N VAL A 233 -12.49 -21.32 18.45
CA VAL A 233 -12.35 -22.33 17.38
C VAL A 233 -12.48 -23.71 18.03
N ALA A 234 -13.25 -24.59 17.41
CA ALA A 234 -13.38 -25.98 17.78
C ALA A 234 -13.22 -26.90 16.57
N GLU A 235 -13.42 -28.17 16.69
CA GLU A 235 -13.19 -29.17 15.65
C GLU A 235 -14.02 -28.94 14.36
N ASP A 236 -15.22 -28.38 14.52
CA ASP A 236 -16.13 -28.04 13.43
C ASP A 236 -16.95 -26.78 13.74
N ALA A 237 -17.58 -26.22 12.72
CA ALA A 237 -18.34 -24.98 12.83
C ALA A 237 -19.51 -25.05 13.81
N ALA A 238 -20.19 -26.21 13.94
CA ALA A 238 -21.32 -26.39 14.86
C ALA A 238 -20.82 -26.38 16.31
N LYS A 239 -19.74 -27.11 16.60
CA LYS A 239 -19.11 -27.13 17.93
C LYS A 239 -18.53 -25.75 18.28
N THR A 240 -17.90 -25.09 17.32
CA THR A 240 -17.37 -23.71 17.47
C THR A 240 -18.51 -22.77 17.89
N LYS A 241 -19.62 -22.80 17.18
CA LYS A 241 -20.78 -21.97 17.49
C LYS A 241 -21.36 -22.27 18.88
N THR A 242 -21.58 -23.54 19.22
CA THR A 242 -22.13 -23.95 20.50
C THR A 242 -21.21 -23.50 21.65
N LEU A 243 -19.91 -23.68 21.51
CA LEU A 243 -18.93 -23.27 22.50
C LEU A 243 -18.92 -21.74 22.66
N ALA A 244 -18.91 -20.99 21.55
CA ALA A 244 -18.97 -19.54 21.60
C ALA A 244 -20.24 -18.99 22.20
N ASP A 245 -21.40 -19.59 21.91
CA ASP A 245 -22.69 -19.23 22.52
C ASP A 245 -22.69 -19.49 24.05
N SER A 246 -22.06 -20.56 24.49
CA SER A 246 -21.88 -20.87 25.92
C SER A 246 -21.00 -19.83 26.62
N ILE A 247 -19.85 -19.49 26.01
CA ILE A 247 -18.93 -18.47 26.53
C ILE A 247 -19.61 -17.09 26.56
N TYR A 248 -20.29 -16.72 25.48
CA TYR A 248 -21.04 -15.47 25.41
C TYR A 248 -22.09 -15.38 26.54
N THR A 249 -22.84 -16.44 26.76
CA THR A 249 -23.85 -16.51 27.80
C THR A 249 -23.23 -16.40 29.19
N ALA A 250 -22.12 -17.07 29.45
CA ALA A 250 -21.39 -16.99 30.71
C ALA A 250 -20.93 -15.58 31.02
N ILE A 251 -20.31 -14.89 30.01
CA ILE A 251 -19.86 -13.50 30.18
C ILE A 251 -21.05 -12.57 30.41
N LYS A 252 -22.14 -12.74 29.66
CA LYS A 252 -23.37 -11.98 29.85
C LYS A 252 -24.00 -12.20 31.22
N GLY A 253 -23.79 -13.37 31.79
CA GLY A 253 -24.20 -13.74 33.15
C GLY A 253 -23.25 -13.23 34.26
N GLY A 254 -22.20 -12.49 33.92
CA GLY A 254 -21.30 -11.86 34.89
C GLY A 254 -19.94 -12.56 35.07
N ALA A 255 -19.62 -13.59 34.28
CA ALA A 255 -18.29 -14.19 34.31
C ALA A 255 -17.23 -13.20 33.80
N ASP A 256 -16.05 -13.23 34.41
CA ASP A 256 -14.95 -12.33 34.04
C ASP A 256 -14.43 -12.65 32.65
N PHE A 257 -14.39 -11.64 31.78
CA PHE A 257 -13.99 -11.75 30.39
C PHE A 257 -12.52 -12.19 30.26
N ALA A 258 -11.62 -11.60 31.07
CA ALA A 258 -10.19 -11.89 30.98
C ALA A 258 -9.86 -13.30 31.49
N GLU A 259 -10.54 -13.74 32.55
CA GLU A 259 -10.39 -15.11 33.08
C GLU A 259 -10.86 -16.15 32.06
N ILE A 260 -11.96 -15.88 31.35
CA ILE A 260 -12.41 -16.76 30.27
C ILE A 260 -11.40 -16.72 29.11
N ALA A 261 -10.95 -15.55 28.68
CA ALA A 261 -9.97 -15.43 27.59
C ALA A 261 -8.72 -16.26 27.88
N LYS A 262 -8.20 -16.21 29.10
CA LYS A 262 -7.00 -16.97 29.51
C LYS A 262 -7.20 -18.49 29.38
N LYS A 263 -8.39 -19.01 29.63
CA LYS A 263 -8.71 -20.45 29.44
C LYS A 263 -8.54 -20.89 27.99
N TYR A 264 -8.65 -19.95 27.04
CA TYR A 264 -8.45 -20.18 25.61
C TYR A 264 -7.11 -19.64 25.10
N GLY A 265 -6.16 -19.39 26.00
CA GLY A 265 -4.80 -18.94 25.64
C GLY A 265 -4.71 -17.50 25.12
N GLN A 266 -5.71 -16.66 25.44
CA GLN A 266 -5.79 -15.28 24.99
C GLN A 266 -5.74 -14.33 26.18
N THR A 267 -5.26 -13.09 25.97
CA THR A 267 -5.13 -12.12 27.07
C THR A 267 -6.47 -11.53 27.50
N GLY A 268 -7.41 -11.38 26.57
CA GLY A 268 -8.66 -10.67 26.80
C GLY A 268 -8.47 -9.17 27.09
N GLU A 269 -7.29 -8.63 26.84
CA GLU A 269 -6.98 -7.21 27.01
C GLU A 269 -7.68 -6.34 25.97
N ALA A 270 -8.02 -5.13 26.37
CA ALA A 270 -8.63 -4.16 25.47
C ALA A 270 -7.59 -3.47 24.61
N THR A 271 -7.87 -3.37 23.32
CA THR A 271 -7.04 -2.67 22.34
C THR A 271 -7.83 -1.58 21.63
N TRP A 272 -7.14 -0.62 21.03
CA TRP A 272 -7.74 0.44 20.24
C TRP A 272 -7.62 0.17 18.74
N ILE A 273 -8.71 0.42 18.02
CA ILE A 273 -8.74 0.53 16.55
C ILE A 273 -9.24 1.91 16.17
N SER A 274 -8.65 2.49 15.14
CA SER A 274 -9.10 3.76 14.56
C SER A 274 -9.51 3.58 13.11
N SER A 275 -10.22 4.56 12.56
CA SER A 275 -10.62 4.58 11.15
C SER A 275 -9.42 4.39 10.22
N ALA A 276 -8.28 4.97 10.52
CA ALA A 276 -7.05 4.82 9.73
C ALA A 276 -6.54 3.38 9.62
N ASN A 277 -6.93 2.49 10.56
CA ASN A 277 -6.49 1.09 10.53
C ASN A 277 -7.26 0.24 9.51
N TYR A 278 -8.46 0.65 9.09
CA TYR A 278 -9.31 -0.17 8.22
C TYR A 278 -9.83 0.56 6.97
N GLU A 279 -9.91 1.89 6.95
CA GLU A 279 -10.49 2.63 5.82
C GLU A 279 -9.68 2.52 4.52
N GLY A 280 -8.37 2.24 4.61
CA GLY A 280 -7.49 2.02 3.46
C GLY A 280 -7.36 0.55 3.03
N ALA A 281 -8.01 -0.38 3.76
CA ALA A 281 -7.90 -1.81 3.48
C ALA A 281 -9.00 -2.28 2.51
N GLN A 282 -8.65 -3.24 1.66
CA GLN A 282 -9.66 -3.99 0.89
C GLN A 282 -10.31 -5.01 1.82
N LEU A 283 -11.46 -4.64 2.38
CA LEU A 283 -12.23 -5.48 3.27
C LEU A 283 -13.29 -6.26 2.50
N ASP A 284 -13.31 -7.55 2.70
CA ASP A 284 -14.29 -8.47 2.14
C ASP A 284 -14.74 -9.51 3.19
N GLY A 285 -15.83 -10.23 2.90
CA GLY A 285 -16.28 -11.36 3.67
C GLY A 285 -16.25 -11.13 5.19
N ASP A 286 -15.49 -11.96 5.87
CA ASP A 286 -15.38 -11.97 7.33
C ASP A 286 -14.72 -10.71 7.89
N ASN A 287 -13.74 -10.15 7.18
CA ASN A 287 -13.05 -8.93 7.62
C ASN A 287 -14.01 -7.72 7.60
N LEU A 288 -14.79 -7.58 6.55
CA LEU A 288 -15.81 -6.54 6.45
C LEU A 288 -16.87 -6.69 7.53
N LYS A 289 -17.35 -7.92 7.73
CA LYS A 289 -18.33 -8.24 8.78
C LYS A 289 -17.80 -7.92 10.17
N TYR A 290 -16.53 -8.24 10.43
CA TYR A 290 -15.86 -7.94 11.70
C TYR A 290 -15.73 -6.42 11.95
N VAL A 291 -15.23 -5.66 10.97
CA VAL A 291 -15.08 -4.20 11.10
C VAL A 291 -16.44 -3.52 11.26
N ASN A 292 -17.44 -3.90 10.45
CA ASN A 292 -18.79 -3.39 10.59
C ASN A 292 -19.37 -3.66 11.97
N THR A 293 -19.16 -4.86 12.52
CA THR A 293 -19.63 -5.21 13.86
C THR A 293 -19.01 -4.31 14.93
N ILE A 294 -17.69 -4.15 14.95
CA ILE A 294 -17.01 -3.32 15.96
C ILE A 294 -17.44 -1.85 15.86
N THR A 295 -17.59 -1.33 14.64
CA THR A 295 -17.91 0.08 14.42
C THR A 295 -19.35 0.42 14.78
N THR A 296 -20.28 -0.54 14.65
CA THR A 296 -21.71 -0.34 14.93
C THR A 296 -22.11 -0.65 16.36
N LEU A 297 -21.44 -1.60 17.05
CA LEU A 297 -21.72 -1.90 18.46
C LEU A 297 -21.64 -0.64 19.32
N GLY A 298 -22.56 -0.51 20.27
CA GLY A 298 -22.57 0.54 21.29
C GLY A 298 -21.47 0.35 22.35
N LYS A 299 -21.20 1.40 23.15
CA LYS A 299 -20.31 1.28 24.31
C LYS A 299 -20.88 0.28 25.31
N ASN A 300 -20.03 -0.62 25.81
CA ASN A 300 -20.33 -1.76 26.67
C ASN A 300 -21.18 -2.86 26.01
N GLU A 301 -21.51 -2.74 24.76
CA GLU A 301 -22.19 -3.82 24.03
C GLU A 301 -21.22 -4.92 23.65
N MET A 302 -21.75 -6.14 23.63
CA MET A 302 -21.03 -7.37 23.30
C MET A 302 -21.85 -8.21 22.32
N THR A 303 -21.18 -8.85 21.39
CA THR A 303 -21.81 -9.81 20.47
C THR A 303 -20.96 -11.06 20.26
N ASN A 304 -21.60 -12.14 19.85
CA ASN A 304 -20.93 -13.33 19.31
C ASN A 304 -21.02 -13.29 17.79
N LEU A 305 -19.91 -12.95 17.16
CA LEU A 305 -19.79 -12.82 15.70
C LEU A 305 -19.39 -14.16 15.09
N ASN A 306 -20.27 -14.72 14.28
CA ASN A 306 -19.99 -15.94 13.54
C ASN A 306 -19.28 -15.62 12.22
N LEU A 307 -18.06 -16.13 12.05
CA LEU A 307 -17.23 -16.04 10.86
C LEU A 307 -17.02 -17.43 10.25
N ALA A 308 -16.47 -17.51 9.05
CA ALA A 308 -16.34 -18.77 8.30
C ALA A 308 -15.50 -19.83 9.05
N GLN A 309 -14.45 -19.42 9.75
CA GLN A 309 -13.51 -20.33 10.41
C GLN A 309 -13.47 -20.19 11.94
N ALA A 310 -14.18 -19.23 12.51
CA ALA A 310 -14.15 -18.96 13.94
C ALA A 310 -15.41 -18.21 14.39
N ASN A 311 -15.71 -18.27 15.67
CA ASN A 311 -16.58 -17.28 16.30
C ASN A 311 -15.72 -16.28 17.08
N ILE A 312 -16.09 -15.01 17.06
CA ILE A 312 -15.41 -13.97 17.84
C ILE A 312 -16.42 -13.33 18.77
N ILE A 313 -16.18 -13.46 20.05
CA ILE A 313 -16.93 -12.70 21.06
C ILE A 313 -16.21 -11.37 21.20
N VAL A 314 -16.83 -10.30 20.73
CA VAL A 314 -16.28 -8.96 20.76
C VAL A 314 -17.10 -8.07 21.67
N GLN A 315 -16.42 -7.27 22.49
CA GLN A 315 -17.04 -6.28 23.36
C GLN A 315 -16.38 -4.92 23.14
N VAL A 316 -17.19 -3.90 22.89
CA VAL A 316 -16.74 -2.51 22.80
C VAL A 316 -16.68 -1.92 24.20
N MET A 317 -15.51 -1.41 24.59
CA MET A 317 -15.25 -0.87 25.93
C MET A 317 -15.39 0.65 25.98
N ASP A 318 -14.92 1.34 24.94
CA ASP A 318 -14.98 2.80 24.87
C ASP A 318 -15.00 3.28 23.43
N LYS A 319 -15.52 4.48 23.20
CA LYS A 319 -15.60 5.15 21.89
C LYS A 319 -15.18 6.60 22.03
N LYS A 320 -14.28 7.08 21.14
CA LYS A 320 -13.74 8.44 21.18
C LYS A 320 -13.73 9.08 19.80
N ALA A 321 -13.64 10.40 19.80
CA ALA A 321 -13.44 11.22 18.60
C ALA A 321 -14.55 10.96 17.55
N VAL A 322 -15.78 11.34 17.88
CA VAL A 322 -16.92 11.22 16.95
C VAL A 322 -16.69 12.10 15.73
N LYS A 323 -16.87 11.51 14.55
CA LYS A 323 -16.75 12.18 13.23
C LYS A 323 -17.93 11.79 12.36
N ASP A 324 -18.26 12.67 11.43
CA ASP A 324 -19.20 12.32 10.38
C ASP A 324 -18.52 11.36 9.39
N LYS A 325 -19.20 10.26 9.15
CA LYS A 325 -18.79 9.24 8.19
C LYS A 325 -19.87 9.00 7.15
N TYR A 326 -19.43 8.61 6.00
CA TYR A 326 -20.25 8.54 4.79
C TYR A 326 -20.19 7.15 4.21
N LYS A 327 -21.32 6.63 3.79
CA LYS A 327 -21.42 5.46 2.94
C LYS A 327 -21.69 5.94 1.52
N VAL A 328 -20.79 5.65 0.59
CA VAL A 328 -20.81 6.22 -0.78
C VAL A 328 -20.53 5.12 -1.78
N ALA A 329 -21.33 5.03 -2.82
CA ALA A 329 -21.02 4.24 -4.00
C ALA A 329 -20.40 5.18 -5.05
N VAL A 330 -19.18 4.89 -5.47
CA VAL A 330 -18.41 5.73 -6.40
C VAL A 330 -18.18 4.96 -7.70
N ILE A 331 -18.48 5.59 -8.83
CA ILE A 331 -18.03 5.17 -10.14
C ILE A 331 -16.91 6.13 -10.53
N LYS A 332 -15.70 5.61 -10.68
CA LYS A 332 -14.52 6.34 -11.11
C LYS A 332 -13.88 5.61 -12.26
N ARG A 333 -14.14 6.12 -13.49
CA ARG A 333 -13.74 5.49 -14.73
C ARG A 333 -12.55 6.24 -15.35
N PRO A 334 -11.41 5.62 -15.57
CA PRO A 334 -10.29 6.24 -16.28
C PRO A 334 -10.67 6.49 -17.73
N VAL A 335 -10.18 7.60 -18.29
CA VAL A 335 -10.34 7.92 -19.70
C VAL A 335 -9.16 7.30 -20.47
N GLU A 336 -9.39 6.10 -20.99
CA GLU A 336 -8.42 5.34 -21.78
C GLU A 336 -8.67 5.55 -23.28
N PHE A 337 -7.65 5.35 -24.09
CA PHE A 337 -7.78 5.39 -25.54
C PHE A 337 -8.38 4.08 -26.08
N SER A 338 -9.18 4.18 -27.14
CA SER A 338 -9.75 3.04 -27.85
C SER A 338 -8.71 2.35 -28.76
N LYS A 339 -9.08 1.18 -29.26
CA LYS A 339 -8.30 0.48 -30.30
C LYS A 339 -8.17 1.30 -31.57
N GLU A 340 -9.18 2.05 -31.91
CA GLU A 340 -9.24 2.95 -33.07
C GLU A 340 -8.21 4.08 -32.92
N THR A 341 -8.18 4.74 -31.76
CA THR A 341 -7.20 5.78 -31.43
C THR A 341 -5.78 5.23 -31.45
N TYR A 342 -5.56 4.05 -30.87
CA TYR A 342 -4.27 3.38 -30.93
C TYR A 342 -3.85 3.05 -32.38
N SER A 343 -4.76 2.47 -33.16
CA SER A 343 -4.47 2.09 -34.56
C SER A 343 -4.13 3.30 -35.41
N LYS A 344 -4.81 4.42 -35.19
CA LYS A 344 -4.51 5.68 -35.88
C LYS A 344 -3.11 6.18 -35.53
N ALA A 345 -2.78 6.27 -34.25
CA ALA A 345 -1.45 6.69 -33.79
C ALA A 345 -0.34 5.75 -34.30
N TYR A 346 -0.59 4.44 -34.29
CA TYR A 346 0.34 3.44 -34.80
C TYR A 346 0.58 3.58 -36.30
N ASN A 347 -0.46 3.82 -37.09
CA ASN A 347 -0.34 4.02 -38.53
C ASN A 347 0.41 5.31 -38.88
N GLU A 348 0.13 6.40 -38.18
CA GLU A 348 0.85 7.67 -38.32
C GLU A 348 2.34 7.49 -37.97
N PHE A 349 2.65 6.81 -36.89
CA PHE A 349 4.03 6.49 -36.50
C PHE A 349 4.72 5.59 -37.54
N SER A 350 4.02 4.56 -38.02
CA SER A 350 4.55 3.66 -39.07
C SER A 350 4.87 4.40 -40.36
N GLN A 351 4.02 5.33 -40.78
CA GLN A 351 4.27 6.20 -41.94
C GLN A 351 5.46 7.13 -41.70
N PHE A 352 5.57 7.69 -40.50
CA PHE A 352 6.71 8.51 -40.11
C PHE A 352 8.03 7.72 -40.22
N ILE A 353 8.09 6.52 -39.67
CA ILE A 353 9.27 5.64 -39.77
C ILE A 353 9.55 5.26 -41.21
N ALA A 354 8.54 4.95 -42.02
CA ALA A 354 8.72 4.62 -43.44
C ALA A 354 9.29 5.79 -44.28
N SER A 355 9.05 7.01 -43.84
CA SER A 355 9.65 8.21 -44.48
C SER A 355 11.15 8.36 -44.18
N ASN A 356 11.73 7.51 -43.36
CA ASN A 356 13.12 7.46 -42.94
C ASN A 356 13.69 8.84 -42.51
N PRO A 357 13.07 9.48 -41.49
CA PRO A 357 13.51 10.78 -41.03
C PRO A 357 14.90 10.68 -40.37
N PRO A 358 15.76 11.71 -40.48
CA PRO A 358 17.00 11.75 -39.73
C PRO A 358 16.72 11.85 -38.22
N LEU A 359 17.21 10.89 -37.45
CA LEU A 359 17.13 10.87 -35.99
C LEU A 359 18.21 11.71 -35.33
#